data_e65a7a585798290a77ecba4741ebd363
#
_entry.id   e65a7a585798290a77ecba4741ebd363
#
_cell.length_a   1.000
_cell.length_b   1.000
_cell.length_c   1.000
_cell.angle_alpha   90.00
_cell.angle_beta   90.00
_cell.angle_gamma   90.00
#
_symmetry.space_group_name_H-M   'P 1'
#
loop_
_entity.id
_entity.type
_entity.pdbx_description
1 polymer ?
#
loop_
_entity_poly.entity_id
_entity_poly.type
_entity_poly.pdbx_seq_one_letter_code
_entity_poly.pdbx_strand_id
1 'polypeptide(L)'
;DAGYVYISDSADTTLGYSVSALWNDNGLGTEDGYAAITDGADDYGYTKITADNKDAIFGFVSAALAAGFGITDEAEIADLTKEMLFVNDGTLSEKVDWDTVGLYKVDDYTIRYVTQTYQDLNYFLTSCTSTWLVYEPYYEAGKDTTGTLVTTDYNTKLENTMSYGPYKLVSLQNDKQMVFEKNENWYGYTEENGHLVSTTPYLVDGENVPRYVTDKIVINVMDDNAAKQAFLKGEIDGWSPSADDLSTYATSDQLYKVDETYTMSFFFNTNLEKLQEMDRSKGNTNSVVLSNDNFRKAMSLGIDRTEWVTATPGYKPAYAILNNLYFYDVYNDPTSSYRNSDEAMQAICNLYGVAYGDGTPYATLQDAYKSINGYNLTEAKELMKTACDELVAAGLYTAGEDIVIRIGYKKGALDSSDNKQIELFNKYVNAAAEGSGFGKITLTAVDNINDRYSDVVKGEYAIGFGAWG
;
A
#
# COMPACT_ATOMS: atom_id res chain seq x y z
N ASP A 1 -31.29 2.63 20.98
CA ASP A 1 -30.92 1.95 20.00
C ASP A 1 -31.03 2.42 18.52
N ALA A 2 -30.59 3.60 18.18
CA ALA A 2 -30.49 4.08 16.83
C ALA A 2 -29.03 4.01 16.38
N GLY A 3 -28.69 3.02 15.61
CA GLY A 3 -27.41 2.91 14.91
C GLY A 3 -27.64 2.85 13.41
N TYR A 4 -26.58 2.86 12.66
CA TYR A 4 -26.59 2.74 11.22
C TYR A 4 -25.66 1.64 10.78
N VAL A 5 -26.03 0.92 9.74
CA VAL A 5 -25.17 -0.04 9.08
C VAL A 5 -24.98 0.42 7.63
N TYR A 6 -23.75 0.35 7.17
CA TYR A 6 -23.44 0.61 5.76
C TYR A 6 -23.70 -0.66 4.95
N ILE A 7 -24.72 -0.60 4.10
CA ILE A 7 -25.08 -1.68 3.20
C ILE A 7 -25.22 -1.06 1.81
N SER A 8 -24.15 -1.05 1.03
CA SER A 8 -24.18 -0.45 -0.30
C SER A 8 -23.38 -1.28 -1.29
N ASP A 9 -23.92 -1.40 -2.50
CA ASP A 9 -23.21 -1.93 -3.67
C ASP A 9 -22.31 -0.89 -4.31
N SER A 10 -22.27 0.35 -3.80
CA SER A 10 -21.41 1.36 -4.37
C SER A 10 -19.95 0.94 -4.20
N ALA A 11 -19.20 1.04 -5.28
CA ALA A 11 -17.78 0.74 -5.34
C ALA A 11 -16.91 1.75 -4.55
N ASP A 12 -17.51 2.59 -3.71
CA ASP A 12 -16.78 3.50 -2.85
C ASP A 12 -16.19 2.73 -1.67
N THR A 13 -15.02 2.14 -1.93
CA THR A 13 -14.23 1.37 -0.97
C THR A 13 -13.51 2.25 0.05
N THR A 14 -13.70 3.57 0.04
CA THR A 14 -13.04 4.48 0.99
C THR A 14 -13.61 4.37 2.40
N LEU A 15 -14.80 3.78 2.58
CA LEU A 15 -15.49 3.65 3.88
C LEU A 15 -15.46 2.23 4.48
N GLY A 16 -14.66 1.33 3.94
CA GLY A 16 -14.52 -0.04 4.45
C GLY A 16 -15.25 -1.11 3.62
N TYR A 17 -15.20 -2.36 4.07
CA TYR A 17 -15.85 -3.48 3.39
C TYR A 17 -17.37 -3.28 3.40
N SER A 18 -17.98 -3.20 2.22
CA SER A 18 -19.43 -3.23 2.11
C SER A 18 -19.93 -4.61 2.56
N VAL A 19 -20.86 -4.64 3.50
CA VAL A 19 -21.48 -5.89 3.97
C VAL A 19 -22.18 -6.61 2.80
N SER A 20 -22.71 -5.88 1.84
CA SER A 20 -23.31 -6.42 0.64
C SER A 20 -22.30 -7.14 -0.26
N ALA A 21 -21.08 -6.63 -0.40
CA ALA A 21 -20.03 -7.30 -1.16
C ALA A 21 -19.66 -8.65 -0.50
N LEU A 22 -19.45 -8.67 0.81
CA LEU A 22 -19.20 -9.91 1.54
C LEU A 22 -20.34 -10.92 1.38
N TRP A 23 -21.57 -10.44 1.38
CA TRP A 23 -22.77 -11.28 1.21
C TRP A 23 -22.85 -11.85 -0.20
N ASN A 24 -22.71 -11.03 -1.22
CA ASN A 24 -22.81 -11.44 -2.63
C ASN A 24 -21.63 -12.31 -3.03
N ASP A 25 -20.41 -11.98 -2.62
CA ASP A 25 -19.19 -12.73 -2.94
C ASP A 25 -19.20 -14.15 -2.37
N ASN A 26 -19.98 -14.39 -1.31
CA ASN A 26 -20.12 -15.72 -0.69
C ASN A 26 -21.43 -16.42 -1.05
N GLY A 27 -22.19 -15.91 -2.00
CA GLY A 27 -23.40 -16.54 -2.51
C GLY A 27 -24.57 -16.65 -1.50
N LEU A 28 -24.54 -15.82 -0.46
CA LEU A 28 -25.54 -15.80 0.61
C LEU A 28 -26.76 -14.94 0.27
N GLY A 29 -26.68 -14.12 -0.78
CA GLY A 29 -27.71 -13.17 -1.16
C GLY A 29 -28.84 -13.84 -1.92
N THR A 30 -30.05 -13.77 -1.37
CA THR A 30 -31.24 -13.70 -2.21
C THR A 30 -31.62 -12.24 -2.33
N GLU A 31 -32.11 -11.79 -3.49
CA GLU A 31 -32.56 -10.41 -3.71
C GLU A 31 -33.53 -9.94 -2.62
N ASP A 32 -34.37 -10.85 -2.11
CA ASP A 32 -35.36 -10.58 -1.06
C ASP A 32 -34.73 -10.23 0.31
N GLY A 33 -33.64 -10.92 0.70
CA GLY A 33 -32.96 -10.65 1.99
C GLY A 33 -32.22 -9.32 1.97
N TYR A 34 -31.60 -8.98 0.85
CA TYR A 34 -30.90 -7.72 0.66
C TYR A 34 -31.87 -6.53 0.64
N ALA A 35 -32.96 -6.63 -0.10
CA ALA A 35 -33.99 -5.60 -0.16
C ALA A 35 -34.59 -5.28 1.21
N ALA A 36 -34.79 -6.29 2.07
CA ALA A 36 -35.37 -6.09 3.41
C ALA A 36 -34.48 -5.27 4.35
N ILE A 37 -33.18 -5.27 4.16
CA ILE A 37 -32.24 -4.53 5.01
C ILE A 37 -31.73 -3.21 4.39
N THR A 38 -31.92 -3.02 3.09
CA THR A 38 -31.59 -1.78 2.37
C THR A 38 -32.77 -0.85 2.17
N ASP A 39 -34.01 -1.32 2.45
CA ASP A 39 -35.19 -0.49 2.40
C ASP A 39 -35.08 0.67 3.40
N GLY A 40 -35.06 1.90 2.87
CA GLY A 40 -34.85 3.12 3.66
C GLY A 40 -33.37 3.49 3.88
N ALA A 41 -32.45 2.93 3.11
CA ALA A 41 -31.07 3.44 3.06
C ALA A 41 -31.07 4.91 2.58
N ASP A 42 -30.18 5.71 3.16
CA ASP A 42 -29.97 7.08 2.70
C ASP A 42 -29.15 7.16 1.40
N ASP A 43 -28.95 8.37 0.89
CA ASP A 43 -28.21 8.62 -0.36
C ASP A 43 -26.73 8.15 -0.30
N TYR A 44 -26.20 7.86 0.89
CA TYR A 44 -24.86 7.34 1.13
C TYR A 44 -24.82 5.82 1.34
N GLY A 45 -25.97 5.14 1.30
CA GLY A 45 -26.08 3.70 1.47
C GLY A 45 -26.12 3.24 2.93
N TYR A 46 -26.42 4.14 3.88
CA TYR A 46 -26.60 3.77 5.29
C TYR A 46 -28.04 3.47 5.61
N THR A 47 -28.25 2.32 6.23
CA THR A 47 -29.57 1.92 6.74
C THR A 47 -29.63 2.13 8.23
N LYS A 48 -30.64 2.86 8.70
CA LYS A 48 -30.86 3.09 10.13
C LYS A 48 -31.32 1.81 10.82
N ILE A 49 -30.62 1.43 11.89
CA ILE A 49 -31.01 0.29 12.72
C ILE A 49 -32.14 0.72 13.64
N THR A 50 -33.25 0.00 13.56
CA THR A 50 -34.45 0.22 14.36
C THR A 50 -34.82 -1.05 15.13
N ALA A 51 -35.77 -0.97 16.06
CA ALA A 51 -36.27 -2.15 16.76
C ALA A 51 -36.87 -3.20 15.79
N ASP A 52 -37.39 -2.76 14.64
CA ASP A 52 -38.07 -3.62 13.68
C ASP A 52 -37.10 -4.35 12.73
N ASN A 53 -35.94 -3.76 12.39
CA ASN A 53 -35.01 -4.32 11.41
C ASN A 53 -33.69 -4.84 12.03
N LYS A 54 -33.41 -4.57 13.31
CA LYS A 54 -32.13 -4.90 13.95
C LYS A 54 -31.77 -6.38 13.84
N ASP A 55 -32.71 -7.29 14.10
CA ASP A 55 -32.45 -8.72 14.11
C ASP A 55 -32.13 -9.24 12.69
N ALA A 56 -32.77 -8.68 11.67
CA ALA A 56 -32.47 -8.97 10.27
C ALA A 56 -31.08 -8.47 9.88
N ILE A 57 -30.73 -7.23 10.26
CA ILE A 57 -29.43 -6.65 9.99
C ILE A 57 -28.32 -7.42 10.71
N PHE A 58 -28.50 -7.74 12.00
CA PHE A 58 -27.51 -8.53 12.75
C PHE A 58 -27.32 -9.92 12.15
N GLY A 59 -28.41 -10.60 11.79
CA GLY A 59 -28.36 -11.89 11.14
C GLY A 59 -27.64 -11.85 9.79
N PHE A 60 -27.89 -10.81 9.01
CA PHE A 60 -27.25 -10.60 7.72
C PHE A 60 -25.74 -10.38 7.89
N VAL A 61 -25.32 -9.45 8.76
CA VAL A 61 -23.90 -9.15 9.01
C VAL A 61 -23.18 -10.38 9.56
N SER A 62 -23.78 -11.08 10.53
CA SER A 62 -23.21 -12.30 11.12
C SER A 62 -23.01 -13.40 10.07
N ALA A 63 -23.98 -13.63 9.21
CA ALA A 63 -23.88 -14.64 8.15
C ALA A 63 -22.82 -14.27 7.09
N ALA A 64 -22.73 -12.98 6.73
CA ALA A 64 -21.72 -12.48 5.81
C ALA A 64 -20.31 -12.63 6.37
N LEU A 65 -20.11 -12.34 7.66
CA LEU A 65 -18.83 -12.52 8.35
C LEU A 65 -18.44 -14.00 8.45
N ALA A 66 -19.36 -14.85 8.87
CA ALA A 66 -19.12 -16.28 8.97
C ALA A 66 -18.68 -16.88 7.63
N ALA A 67 -19.37 -16.54 6.55
CA ALA A 67 -19.05 -17.04 5.22
C ALA A 67 -17.77 -16.40 4.63
N GLY A 68 -17.61 -15.09 4.79
CA GLY A 68 -16.47 -14.34 4.22
C GLY A 68 -15.14 -14.68 4.85
N PHE A 69 -15.12 -14.94 6.14
CA PHE A 69 -13.90 -15.28 6.89
C PHE A 69 -13.79 -16.75 7.32
N GLY A 70 -14.81 -17.58 7.01
CA GLY A 70 -14.82 -18.98 7.40
C GLY A 70 -14.91 -19.22 8.91
N ILE A 71 -15.45 -18.24 9.67
CA ILE A 71 -15.54 -18.31 11.12
C ILE A 71 -16.70 -19.21 11.51
N THR A 72 -16.49 -20.11 12.47
CA THR A 72 -17.52 -21.03 12.97
C THR A 72 -17.83 -20.84 14.46
N ASP A 73 -17.07 -20.02 15.17
CA ASP A 73 -17.30 -19.69 16.58
C ASP A 73 -18.36 -18.57 16.67
N GLU A 74 -19.50 -18.89 17.30
CA GLU A 74 -20.63 -17.97 17.42
C GLU A 74 -20.30 -16.71 18.26
N ALA A 75 -19.41 -16.81 19.24
CA ALA A 75 -19.03 -15.68 20.07
C ALA A 75 -18.12 -14.72 19.27
N GLU A 76 -17.16 -15.27 18.53
CA GLU A 76 -16.30 -14.49 17.63
C GLU A 76 -17.12 -13.78 16.54
N ILE A 77 -18.07 -14.47 15.90
CA ILE A 77 -18.98 -13.85 14.92
C ILE A 77 -19.78 -12.72 15.55
N ALA A 78 -20.32 -12.93 16.77
CA ALA A 78 -21.11 -11.91 17.43
C ALA A 78 -20.29 -10.65 17.79
N ASP A 79 -19.05 -10.81 18.20
CA ASP A 79 -18.17 -9.69 18.52
C ASP A 79 -17.75 -8.93 17.27
N LEU A 80 -17.35 -9.62 16.19
CA LEU A 80 -17.06 -9.00 14.91
C LEU A 80 -18.29 -8.31 14.30
N THR A 81 -19.47 -8.89 14.46
CA THR A 81 -20.73 -8.26 14.01
C THR A 81 -20.94 -6.92 14.68
N LYS A 82 -20.68 -6.82 15.99
CA LYS A 82 -20.80 -5.54 16.72
C LYS A 82 -19.75 -4.52 16.24
N GLU A 83 -18.53 -4.96 15.95
CA GLU A 83 -17.46 -4.08 15.44
C GLU A 83 -17.77 -3.53 14.05
N MET A 84 -18.43 -4.33 13.19
CA MET A 84 -18.80 -3.91 11.84
C MET A 84 -20.04 -3.02 11.76
N LEU A 85 -20.82 -2.95 12.82
CA LEU A 85 -21.99 -2.06 12.86
C LEU A 85 -21.56 -0.65 13.19
N PHE A 86 -21.75 0.25 12.23
CA PHE A 86 -21.46 1.66 12.44
C PHE A 86 -22.58 2.35 13.23
N VAL A 87 -22.19 2.99 14.32
CA VAL A 87 -23.12 3.67 15.23
C VAL A 87 -22.87 5.17 15.21
N ASN A 88 -23.83 5.92 14.73
CA ASN A 88 -23.70 7.36 14.60
C ASN A 88 -24.17 8.16 15.82
N ASP A 89 -24.99 7.60 16.68
CA ASP A 89 -25.53 8.31 17.85
C ASP A 89 -24.83 8.02 19.18
N GLY A 90 -23.78 7.20 19.17
CA GLY A 90 -23.00 6.84 20.36
C GLY A 90 -23.72 5.90 21.32
N THR A 91 -24.87 5.32 20.95
CA THR A 91 -25.64 4.46 21.85
C THR A 91 -25.28 2.98 21.79
N LEU A 92 -24.60 2.52 20.74
CA LEU A 92 -24.15 1.11 20.61
C LEU A 92 -22.68 0.91 20.95
N SER A 93 -21.84 1.94 20.89
CA SER A 93 -20.52 1.87 21.48
C SER A 93 -20.65 2.31 22.95
N GLU A 94 -20.25 1.45 23.90
CA GLU A 94 -19.98 1.93 25.25
C GLU A 94 -19.05 3.13 25.11
N LYS A 95 -19.45 4.24 25.73
CA LYS A 95 -18.63 5.44 25.74
C LYS A 95 -17.30 5.06 26.38
N VAL A 96 -16.24 5.05 25.60
CA VAL A 96 -14.90 4.75 26.10
C VAL A 96 -14.57 5.75 27.19
N ASP A 97 -14.27 5.27 28.39
CA ASP A 97 -13.77 6.12 29.45
C ASP A 97 -12.40 6.65 29.02
N TRP A 98 -12.30 7.98 28.89
CA TRP A 98 -11.06 8.62 28.45
C TRP A 98 -9.84 8.20 29.27
N ASP A 99 -10.04 7.94 30.56
CA ASP A 99 -8.97 7.50 31.46
C ASP A 99 -8.37 6.14 31.08
N THR A 100 -9.05 5.36 30.23
CA THR A 100 -8.57 4.07 29.72
C THR A 100 -7.81 4.17 28.38
N VAL A 101 -7.88 5.33 27.70
CA VAL A 101 -7.26 5.52 26.37
C VAL A 101 -5.73 5.60 26.41
N GLY A 102 -5.16 5.90 27.57
CA GLY A 102 -3.70 6.01 27.73
C GLY A 102 -3.11 7.33 27.21
N LEU A 103 -3.92 8.35 26.95
CA LEU A 103 -3.50 9.67 26.53
C LEU A 103 -3.92 10.71 27.58
N TYR A 104 -2.94 11.37 28.21
CA TYR A 104 -3.19 12.28 29.31
C TYR A 104 -2.59 13.66 29.07
N LYS A 105 -3.35 14.72 29.31
CA LYS A 105 -2.81 16.06 29.45
C LYS A 105 -2.21 16.20 30.84
N VAL A 106 -0.90 16.43 30.92
CA VAL A 106 -0.21 16.71 32.20
C VAL A 106 -0.26 18.19 32.52
N ASP A 107 0.04 19.03 31.54
CA ASP A 107 -0.06 20.50 31.60
C ASP A 107 -0.26 21.04 30.16
N ASP A 108 -0.18 22.35 29.97
CA ASP A 108 -0.45 22.99 28.66
C ASP A 108 0.63 22.67 27.60
N TYR A 109 1.77 22.12 27.99
CA TYR A 109 2.90 21.80 27.10
C TYR A 109 3.34 20.34 27.18
N THR A 110 2.67 19.53 28.02
CA THR A 110 3.10 18.16 28.29
C THR A 110 1.94 17.18 28.08
N ILE A 111 2.14 16.22 27.19
CA ILE A 111 1.24 15.07 26.96
C ILE A 111 1.97 13.82 27.41
N ARG A 112 1.25 12.91 28.08
CA ARG A 112 1.75 11.62 28.47
C ARG A 112 0.99 10.53 27.72
N TYR A 113 1.75 9.66 27.04
CA TYR A 113 1.24 8.41 26.48
C TYR A 113 1.54 7.24 27.42
N VAL A 114 0.56 6.37 27.58
CA VAL A 114 0.70 5.10 28.31
C VAL A 114 0.28 3.98 27.34
N THR A 115 1.24 3.22 26.87
CA THR A 115 1.01 2.12 25.95
C THR A 115 0.71 0.82 26.69
N GLN A 116 -0.13 -0.03 26.13
CA GLN A 116 -0.51 -1.31 26.73
C GLN A 116 0.68 -2.28 26.85
N THR A 117 1.59 -2.23 25.89
CA THR A 117 2.81 -3.03 25.86
C THR A 117 4.03 -2.14 25.67
N TYR A 118 5.20 -2.65 26.02
CA TYR A 118 6.45 -1.95 25.73
C TYR A 118 6.56 -1.68 24.24
N GLN A 119 6.95 -0.45 23.92
CA GLN A 119 7.28 -0.05 22.56
C GLN A 119 8.67 0.58 22.54
N ASP A 120 9.44 0.24 21.54
CA ASP A 120 10.70 0.92 21.27
C ASP A 120 10.44 2.39 20.92
N LEU A 121 11.35 3.28 21.33
CA LEU A 121 11.18 4.73 21.13
C LEU A 121 11.09 5.08 19.66
N ASN A 122 11.89 4.46 18.79
CA ASN A 122 11.87 4.76 17.35
C ASN A 122 10.52 4.36 16.74
N TYR A 123 10.02 3.18 17.11
CA TYR A 123 8.71 2.71 16.65
C TYR A 123 7.58 3.62 17.12
N PHE A 124 7.61 4.01 18.41
CA PHE A 124 6.62 4.96 18.95
C PHE A 124 6.65 6.31 18.22
N LEU A 125 7.83 6.88 17.99
CA LEU A 125 7.98 8.14 17.26
C LEU A 125 7.54 8.04 15.80
N THR A 126 7.80 6.90 15.14
CA THR A 126 7.28 6.61 13.79
C THR A 126 5.76 6.61 13.78
N SER A 127 5.12 6.01 14.79
CA SER A 127 3.66 6.04 14.93
C SER A 127 3.11 7.46 15.07
N CYS A 128 3.85 8.36 15.76
CA CYS A 128 3.48 9.76 15.91
C CYS A 128 3.54 10.55 14.59
N THR A 129 4.29 10.10 13.58
CA THR A 129 4.36 10.78 12.26
C THR A 129 3.06 10.69 11.49
N SER A 130 2.21 9.71 11.79
CA SER A 130 0.90 9.52 11.17
C SER A 130 -0.25 10.14 12.00
N THR A 131 0.07 10.83 13.09
CA THR A 131 -0.93 11.49 13.94
C THR A 131 -1.10 12.94 13.50
N TRP A 132 -2.30 13.28 13.06
CA TRP A 132 -2.64 14.61 12.59
C TRP A 132 -3.19 15.47 13.74
N LEU A 133 -2.65 16.67 13.88
CA LEU A 133 -3.19 17.67 14.81
C LEU A 133 -4.32 18.44 14.13
N VAL A 134 -5.40 18.58 14.85
CA VAL A 134 -6.61 19.29 14.39
C VAL A 134 -6.80 20.55 15.21
N TYR A 135 -7.06 21.68 14.56
CA TYR A 135 -7.46 22.91 15.23
C TYR A 135 -8.95 22.87 15.51
N GLU A 136 -9.30 22.51 16.75
CA GLU A 136 -10.68 22.28 17.18
C GLU A 136 -11.67 23.36 16.74
N PRO A 137 -11.38 24.69 16.87
CA PRO A 137 -12.37 25.70 16.49
C PRO A 137 -12.79 25.65 15.02
N TYR A 138 -11.85 25.34 14.10
CA TYR A 138 -12.20 25.22 12.68
C TYR A 138 -12.89 23.89 12.37
N TYR A 139 -12.47 22.82 13.04
CA TYR A 139 -13.11 21.52 12.90
C TYR A 139 -14.55 21.57 13.35
N GLU A 140 -14.82 22.11 14.54
CA GLU A 140 -16.18 22.22 15.11
C GLU A 140 -17.05 23.20 14.30
N ALA A 141 -16.48 24.31 13.80
CA ALA A 141 -17.24 25.24 12.96
C ALA A 141 -17.63 24.65 11.59
N GLY A 142 -16.85 23.70 11.09
CA GLY A 142 -17.08 23.03 9.82
C GLY A 142 -17.93 21.77 9.90
N LYS A 143 -18.35 21.34 11.12
CA LYS A 143 -19.15 20.13 11.29
C LYS A 143 -20.53 20.25 10.63
N ASP A 144 -20.88 19.21 9.89
CA ASP A 144 -22.23 18.94 9.41
C ASP A 144 -22.74 17.66 10.06
N THR A 145 -23.87 17.76 10.75
CA THR A 145 -24.55 16.67 11.44
C THR A 145 -25.93 16.40 10.85
N THR A 146 -26.21 16.93 9.66
CA THR A 146 -27.53 16.80 9.02
C THR A 146 -27.73 15.45 8.34
N GLY A 147 -26.62 14.79 7.96
CA GLY A 147 -26.62 13.44 7.40
C GLY A 147 -26.49 12.33 8.46
N THR A 148 -26.36 11.10 8.01
CA THR A 148 -26.08 9.93 8.85
C THR A 148 -24.66 9.94 9.42
N LEU A 149 -23.73 10.53 8.69
CA LEU A 149 -22.34 10.72 9.13
C LEU A 149 -22.13 12.15 9.62
N VAL A 150 -21.34 12.28 10.67
CA VAL A 150 -20.77 13.56 11.05
C VAL A 150 -19.60 13.85 10.13
N THR A 151 -19.72 14.86 9.31
CA THR A 151 -18.65 15.32 8.42
C THR A 151 -18.12 16.68 8.86
N THR A 152 -17.00 17.10 8.31
CA THR A 152 -16.46 18.45 8.51
C THR A 152 -15.82 18.94 7.22
N ASP A 153 -15.92 20.23 6.95
CA ASP A 153 -15.19 20.87 5.85
C ASP A 153 -13.81 21.39 6.29
N TYR A 154 -13.35 21.01 7.48
CA TYR A 154 -12.02 21.36 7.98
C TYR A 154 -10.94 21.04 6.94
N ASN A 155 -10.03 21.98 6.73
CA ASN A 155 -8.89 21.85 5.81
C ASN A 155 -9.26 21.65 4.32
N THR A 156 -10.45 22.06 3.91
CA THR A 156 -10.90 21.98 2.51
C THR A 156 -10.82 23.32 1.77
N LYS A 157 -10.70 24.43 2.51
CA LYS A 157 -10.65 25.79 1.98
C LYS A 157 -9.56 26.58 2.68
N LEU A 158 -9.09 27.65 2.04
CA LEU A 158 -8.04 28.51 2.60
C LEU A 158 -8.40 29.04 4.00
N GLU A 159 -9.64 29.49 4.18
CA GLU A 159 -10.14 30.11 5.41
C GLU A 159 -10.33 29.13 6.59
N ASN A 160 -10.41 27.82 6.32
CA ASN A 160 -10.55 26.81 7.36
C ASN A 160 -9.36 25.85 7.45
N THR A 161 -8.23 26.24 6.83
CA THR A 161 -6.97 25.51 6.88
C THR A 161 -6.05 26.10 7.94
N MET A 162 -5.59 25.28 8.88
CA MET A 162 -4.64 25.65 9.92
C MET A 162 -3.30 24.94 9.72
N SER A 163 -2.22 25.68 9.76
CA SER A 163 -0.87 25.13 9.66
C SER A 163 -0.15 25.25 10.99
N TYR A 164 0.42 24.14 11.47
CA TYR A 164 1.31 24.08 12.63
C TYR A 164 2.78 23.81 12.22
N GLY A 165 3.04 23.71 10.91
CA GLY A 165 4.36 23.47 10.33
C GLY A 165 5.09 24.75 9.94
N PRO A 166 6.28 24.62 9.32
CA PRO A 166 7.13 25.75 8.92
C PRO A 166 6.52 26.61 7.81
N TYR A 167 5.55 26.10 7.08
CA TYR A 167 4.85 26.82 6.01
C TYR A 167 3.35 26.84 6.25
N LYS A 168 2.70 27.92 5.86
CA LYS A 168 1.25 28.07 5.86
C LYS A 168 0.72 28.30 4.44
N LEU A 169 -0.44 27.75 4.15
CA LEU A 169 -1.15 27.97 2.90
C LEU A 169 -1.69 29.41 2.86
N VAL A 170 -1.31 30.16 1.84
CA VAL A 170 -1.74 31.57 1.67
C VAL A 170 -2.61 31.81 0.44
N SER A 171 -2.61 30.86 -0.50
CA SER A 171 -3.50 30.88 -1.67
C SER A 171 -3.82 29.47 -2.12
N LEU A 172 -5.10 29.23 -2.43
CA LEU A 172 -5.60 27.98 -2.98
C LEU A 172 -6.49 28.28 -4.19
N GLN A 173 -6.09 27.75 -5.33
CA GLN A 173 -6.90 27.71 -6.54
C GLN A 173 -7.05 26.25 -6.95
N ASN A 174 -8.21 25.69 -6.72
CA ASN A 174 -8.47 24.26 -6.98
C ASN A 174 -8.08 23.91 -8.41
N ASP A 175 -7.46 22.75 -8.57
CA ASP A 175 -6.97 22.19 -9.83
C ASP A 175 -6.01 23.10 -10.63
N LYS A 176 -5.44 24.13 -10.00
CA LYS A 176 -4.57 25.09 -10.66
C LYS A 176 -3.29 25.40 -9.89
N GLN A 177 -3.39 25.88 -8.64
CA GLN A 177 -2.23 26.35 -7.91
C GLN A 177 -2.45 26.39 -6.40
N MET A 178 -1.41 26.03 -5.65
CA MET A 178 -1.29 26.29 -4.22
C MET A 178 -0.06 27.15 -3.96
N VAL A 179 -0.17 28.09 -3.01
CA VAL A 179 0.93 28.94 -2.59
C VAL A 179 1.11 28.85 -1.08
N PHE A 180 2.34 28.56 -0.68
CA PHE A 180 2.74 28.50 0.73
C PHE A 180 3.82 29.56 0.99
N GLU A 181 3.75 30.15 2.17
CA GLU A 181 4.78 31.07 2.69
C GLU A 181 5.22 30.61 4.08
N LYS A 182 6.40 31.08 4.55
CA LYS A 182 6.86 30.77 5.89
C LYS A 182 5.79 31.11 6.94
N ASN A 183 5.62 30.23 7.90
CA ASN A 183 4.69 30.40 9.01
C ASN A 183 5.45 31.09 10.17
N GLU A 184 5.22 32.37 10.36
CA GLU A 184 5.86 33.18 11.41
C GLU A 184 5.56 32.69 12.84
N ASN A 185 4.51 31.91 13.01
CA ASN A 185 4.14 31.34 14.30
C ASN A 185 4.74 29.95 14.57
N TRP A 186 5.48 29.40 13.60
CA TRP A 186 6.10 28.10 13.80
C TRP A 186 7.28 28.20 14.79
N TYR A 187 7.31 27.32 15.78
CA TYR A 187 8.31 27.33 16.87
C TYR A 187 9.76 27.17 16.41
N GLY A 188 9.99 26.65 15.22
CA GLY A 188 11.33 26.43 14.66
C GLY A 188 11.89 27.62 13.88
N TYR A 189 11.24 28.78 13.88
CA TYR A 189 11.79 30.01 13.34
C TYR A 189 12.15 31.00 14.44
N THR A 190 13.19 31.80 14.17
CA THR A 190 13.51 33.03 14.86
C THR A 190 13.62 34.18 13.85
N GLU A 191 13.33 35.41 14.29
CA GLU A 191 13.49 36.59 13.43
C GLU A 191 14.88 37.17 13.58
N GLU A 192 15.59 37.26 12.46
CA GLU A 192 16.89 37.88 12.38
C GLU A 192 16.93 38.91 11.23
N ASN A 193 17.16 40.18 11.55
CA ASN A 193 17.23 41.25 10.54
C ASN A 193 15.99 41.35 9.63
N GLY A 194 14.80 41.05 10.15
CA GLY A 194 13.55 41.08 9.38
C GLY A 194 13.26 39.81 8.55
N HIS A 195 14.05 38.76 8.75
CA HIS A 195 13.85 37.47 8.06
C HIS A 195 13.61 36.33 9.06
N LEU A 196 12.76 35.40 8.68
CA LEU A 196 12.55 34.17 9.45
C LEU A 196 13.66 33.17 9.15
N VAL A 197 14.46 32.86 10.18
CA VAL A 197 15.58 31.92 10.10
C VAL A 197 15.24 30.66 10.88
N SER A 198 15.47 29.49 10.28
CA SER A 198 15.23 28.21 10.92
C SER A 198 16.25 27.90 12.01
N THR A 199 15.75 27.50 13.17
CA THR A 199 16.55 27.04 14.31
C THR A 199 16.65 25.51 14.37
N THR A 200 16.11 24.80 13.36
CA THR A 200 16.07 23.31 13.29
C THR A 200 16.88 22.82 12.09
N PRO A 201 18.22 22.89 12.11
CA PRO A 201 19.03 22.34 11.02
C PRO A 201 18.93 20.80 10.99
N TYR A 202 19.30 20.21 9.87
CA TYR A 202 19.67 18.80 9.85
C TYR A 202 21.18 18.63 9.73
N LEU A 203 21.64 17.47 10.17
CA LEU A 203 23.04 17.10 10.10
C LEU A 203 23.29 16.40 8.75
N VAL A 204 24.18 16.96 7.93
CA VAL A 204 24.65 16.40 6.67
C VAL A 204 26.17 16.30 6.74
N ASP A 205 26.70 15.09 6.65
CA ASP A 205 28.15 14.82 6.72
C ASP A 205 28.86 15.48 7.95
N GLY A 206 28.14 15.56 9.07
CA GLY A 206 28.64 16.17 10.32
C GLY A 206 28.48 17.70 10.40
N GLU A 207 27.93 18.34 9.38
CA GLU A 207 27.65 19.76 9.34
C GLU A 207 26.17 20.10 9.49
N ASN A 208 25.85 21.14 10.22
CA ASN A 208 24.48 21.64 10.36
C ASN A 208 24.08 22.41 9.10
N VAL A 209 23.09 21.87 8.37
CA VAL A 209 22.52 22.50 7.18
C VAL A 209 21.17 23.13 7.53
N PRO A 210 20.97 24.43 7.22
CA PRO A 210 19.69 25.11 7.49
C PRO A 210 18.52 24.43 6.77
N ARG A 211 17.40 24.27 7.47
CA ARG A 211 16.14 23.74 6.92
C ARG A 211 15.15 24.88 6.68
N TYR A 212 14.20 24.65 5.79
CA TYR A 212 13.06 25.56 5.55
C TYR A 212 13.51 27.01 5.22
N VAL A 213 14.55 27.13 4.39
CA VAL A 213 15.13 28.42 4.00
C VAL A 213 14.34 29.13 2.92
N THR A 214 13.56 28.40 2.12
CA THR A 214 12.71 28.95 1.06
C THR A 214 11.61 29.81 1.65
N ASP A 215 11.45 31.04 1.17
CA ASP A 215 10.44 31.96 1.72
C ASP A 215 9.03 31.66 1.20
N LYS A 216 8.94 31.20 -0.06
CA LYS A 216 7.67 30.95 -0.75
C LYS A 216 7.75 29.72 -1.65
N ILE A 217 6.76 28.87 -1.55
CA ILE A 217 6.61 27.65 -2.37
C ILE A 217 5.34 27.80 -3.22
N VAL A 218 5.48 27.64 -4.53
CA VAL A 218 4.36 27.70 -5.48
C VAL A 218 4.25 26.33 -6.14
N ILE A 219 3.13 25.65 -5.93
CA ILE A 219 2.83 24.36 -6.54
C ILE A 219 1.80 24.59 -7.65
N ASN A 220 2.17 24.33 -8.88
CA ASN A 220 1.28 24.42 -10.05
C ASN A 220 0.79 23.02 -10.45
N VAL A 221 -0.49 22.90 -10.73
CA VAL A 221 -1.07 21.68 -11.31
C VAL A 221 -0.95 21.76 -12.83
N MET A 222 -0.23 20.82 -13.43
CA MET A 222 -0.04 20.75 -14.89
C MET A 222 0.22 19.30 -15.31
N ASP A 223 0.00 18.99 -16.59
CA ASP A 223 0.38 17.69 -17.13
C ASP A 223 1.91 17.55 -17.27
N ASP A 224 2.39 16.30 -17.39
CA ASP A 224 3.83 15.97 -17.41
C ASP A 224 4.57 16.68 -18.56
N ASN A 225 3.97 16.83 -19.75
CA ASN A 225 4.60 17.51 -20.88
C ASN A 225 4.69 19.02 -20.66
N ALA A 226 3.64 19.62 -20.07
CA ALA A 226 3.66 21.03 -19.71
C ALA A 226 4.71 21.28 -18.60
N ALA A 227 4.80 20.42 -17.59
CA ALA A 227 5.81 20.50 -16.53
C ALA A 227 7.23 20.41 -17.10
N LYS A 228 7.49 19.45 -17.99
CA LYS A 228 8.77 19.33 -18.71
C LYS A 228 9.14 20.61 -19.45
N GLN A 229 8.20 21.16 -20.21
CA GLN A 229 8.46 22.39 -20.98
C GLN A 229 8.70 23.61 -20.09
N ALA A 230 7.95 23.73 -18.99
CA ALA A 230 8.11 24.78 -18.00
C ALA A 230 9.49 24.69 -17.33
N PHE A 231 9.93 23.50 -16.93
CA PHE A 231 11.26 23.26 -16.36
C PHE A 231 12.38 23.64 -17.33
N LEU A 232 12.29 23.15 -18.58
CA LEU A 232 13.31 23.46 -19.61
C LEU A 232 13.41 24.94 -19.95
N LYS A 233 12.35 25.73 -19.71
CA LYS A 233 12.35 27.19 -19.87
C LYS A 233 12.78 27.92 -18.59
N GLY A 234 12.96 27.24 -17.47
CA GLY A 234 13.26 27.85 -16.19
C GLY A 234 12.05 28.54 -15.53
N GLU A 235 10.84 28.12 -15.86
CA GLU A 235 9.58 28.63 -15.29
C GLU A 235 9.19 27.93 -14.00
N ILE A 236 9.74 26.72 -13.73
CA ILE A 236 9.64 25.97 -12.48
C ILE A 236 10.99 25.40 -12.10
N ASP A 237 11.19 25.17 -10.79
CA ASP A 237 12.47 24.74 -10.21
C ASP A 237 12.64 23.22 -10.17
N GLY A 238 11.57 22.45 -10.31
CA GLY A 238 11.61 20.98 -10.23
C GLY A 238 10.63 20.34 -11.19
N TRP A 239 11.06 19.21 -11.76
CA TRP A 239 10.29 18.36 -12.63
C TRP A 239 10.73 16.90 -12.43
N SER A 240 9.81 15.96 -12.41
CA SER A 240 10.09 14.52 -12.33
C SER A 240 10.08 13.92 -13.74
N PRO A 241 11.24 13.50 -14.28
CA PRO A 241 11.31 12.89 -15.61
C PRO A 241 10.51 11.57 -15.68
N SER A 242 9.81 11.36 -16.78
CA SER A 242 9.23 10.05 -17.09
C SER A 242 10.32 9.01 -17.37
N ALA A 243 9.96 7.73 -17.39
CA ALA A 243 10.91 6.65 -17.74
C ALA A 243 11.56 6.87 -19.11
N ASP A 244 10.80 7.37 -20.09
CA ASP A 244 11.29 7.69 -21.44
C ASP A 244 12.29 8.87 -21.42
N ASP A 245 12.07 9.84 -20.55
CA ASP A 245 12.94 11.01 -20.41
C ASP A 245 14.24 10.71 -19.66
N LEU A 246 14.20 9.76 -18.70
CA LEU A 246 15.35 9.44 -17.85
C LEU A 246 16.58 9.02 -18.66
N SER A 247 16.42 8.33 -19.77
CA SER A 247 17.54 7.95 -20.67
C SER A 247 18.22 9.17 -21.27
N THR A 248 17.47 10.22 -21.60
CA THR A 248 17.97 11.48 -22.17
C THR A 248 18.73 12.30 -21.14
N TYR A 249 18.28 12.31 -19.87
CA TYR A 249 18.82 13.13 -18.80
C TYR A 249 19.72 12.36 -17.82
N ALA A 250 20.05 11.07 -18.12
CA ALA A 250 20.78 10.18 -17.21
C ALA A 250 22.13 10.75 -16.70
N THR A 251 22.78 11.60 -17.51
CA THR A 251 24.07 12.23 -17.20
C THR A 251 23.95 13.73 -16.85
N SER A 252 22.75 14.22 -16.65
CA SER A 252 22.53 15.63 -16.26
C SER A 252 22.96 15.86 -14.82
N ASP A 253 23.72 16.93 -14.57
CA ASP A 253 24.07 17.36 -13.22
C ASP A 253 22.86 17.82 -12.39
N GLN A 254 21.74 18.05 -13.04
CA GLN A 254 20.47 18.43 -12.40
C GLN A 254 19.61 17.22 -12.05
N LEU A 255 19.97 16.01 -12.49
CA LEU A 255 19.22 14.80 -12.16
C LEU A 255 19.57 14.34 -10.75
N TYR A 256 18.64 14.52 -9.84
CA TYR A 256 18.77 14.06 -8.46
C TYR A 256 17.99 12.74 -8.28
N LYS A 257 18.62 11.76 -7.64
CA LYS A 257 18.01 10.44 -7.37
C LYS A 257 18.09 10.17 -5.87
N VAL A 258 16.98 9.69 -5.32
CA VAL A 258 16.88 9.24 -3.93
C VAL A 258 16.34 7.80 -3.91
N ASP A 259 16.70 7.05 -2.88
CA ASP A 259 16.12 5.74 -2.66
C ASP A 259 14.66 5.90 -2.23
N GLU A 260 13.79 5.00 -2.72
CA GLU A 260 12.40 4.95 -2.33
C GLU A 260 12.21 4.30 -0.96
N THR A 261 11.15 4.70 -0.27
CA THR A 261 10.74 4.13 1.02
C THR A 261 9.92 2.85 0.89
N TYR A 262 9.73 2.34 -0.32
CA TYR A 262 8.96 1.13 -0.59
C TYR A 262 9.67 0.21 -1.58
N THR A 263 9.24 -1.05 -1.61
CA THR A 263 9.66 -2.06 -2.57
C THR A 263 8.49 -2.46 -3.45
N MET A 264 8.64 -2.34 -4.78
CA MET A 264 7.67 -2.88 -5.74
C MET A 264 7.77 -4.40 -5.77
N SER A 265 6.63 -5.09 -5.76
CA SER A 265 6.57 -6.55 -5.79
C SER A 265 5.34 -7.04 -6.55
N PHE A 266 5.45 -8.27 -7.08
CA PHE A 266 4.29 -9.05 -7.50
C PHE A 266 3.76 -9.83 -6.30
N PHE A 267 2.45 -9.77 -6.09
CA PHE A 267 1.77 -10.56 -5.08
C PHE A 267 0.67 -11.40 -5.73
N PHE A 268 0.51 -12.62 -5.22
CA PHE A 268 -0.25 -13.67 -5.87
C PHE A 268 -1.52 -13.98 -5.10
N ASN A 269 -2.63 -14.15 -5.82
CA ASN A 269 -3.75 -14.87 -5.27
C ASN A 269 -3.37 -16.37 -5.21
N THR A 270 -3.47 -16.97 -4.04
CA THR A 270 -3.14 -18.37 -3.81
C THR A 270 -4.38 -19.22 -3.47
N ASN A 271 -5.53 -18.57 -3.32
CA ASN A 271 -6.79 -19.26 -3.02
C ASN A 271 -7.26 -20.05 -4.24
N LEU A 272 -7.30 -21.37 -4.10
CA LEU A 272 -7.62 -22.29 -5.19
C LEU A 272 -9.02 -22.04 -5.78
N GLU A 273 -10.01 -21.78 -4.95
CA GLU A 273 -11.39 -21.57 -5.40
C GLU A 273 -11.50 -20.28 -6.22
N LYS A 274 -10.89 -19.21 -5.75
CA LYS A 274 -10.83 -17.92 -6.48
C LYS A 274 -10.06 -18.05 -7.80
N LEU A 275 -8.97 -18.79 -7.83
CA LEU A 275 -8.22 -19.06 -9.06
C LEU A 275 -9.07 -19.84 -10.06
N GLN A 276 -9.78 -20.88 -9.60
CA GLN A 276 -10.70 -21.64 -10.45
C GLN A 276 -11.86 -20.80 -10.98
N GLU A 277 -12.36 -19.86 -10.18
CA GLU A 277 -13.38 -18.91 -10.64
C GLU A 277 -12.84 -17.96 -11.70
N MET A 278 -11.64 -17.41 -11.48
CA MET A 278 -10.98 -16.55 -12.47
C MET A 278 -10.72 -17.26 -13.78
N ASP A 279 -10.41 -18.56 -13.76
CA ASP A 279 -10.28 -19.38 -14.96
C ASP A 279 -11.61 -19.55 -15.69
N ARG A 280 -12.76 -19.61 -14.95
CA ARG A 280 -14.08 -19.72 -15.55
C ARG A 280 -14.64 -18.40 -16.08
N SER A 281 -14.38 -17.28 -15.44
CA SER A 281 -15.15 -16.03 -15.62
C SER A 281 -14.35 -14.77 -15.87
N LYS A 282 -13.05 -14.75 -15.53
CA LYS A 282 -12.23 -13.51 -15.59
C LYS A 282 -11.15 -13.54 -16.69
N GLY A 283 -11.19 -14.49 -17.61
CA GLY A 283 -10.28 -14.56 -18.77
C GLY A 283 -8.86 -15.04 -18.43
N ASN A 284 -8.67 -15.72 -17.29
CA ASN A 284 -7.50 -16.53 -17.04
C ASN A 284 -7.67 -17.93 -17.64
N THR A 285 -6.58 -18.68 -17.74
CA THR A 285 -6.57 -20.09 -18.11
C THR A 285 -5.51 -20.79 -17.28
N ASN A 286 -5.90 -21.86 -16.59
CA ASN A 286 -5.01 -22.61 -15.72
C ASN A 286 -4.28 -21.76 -14.66
N SER A 287 -4.85 -20.63 -14.23
CA SER A 287 -4.26 -19.78 -13.19
C SER A 287 -4.16 -20.48 -11.83
N VAL A 288 -4.86 -21.60 -11.68
CA VAL A 288 -4.75 -22.52 -10.53
C VAL A 288 -3.31 -22.95 -10.22
N VAL A 289 -2.39 -22.87 -11.19
CA VAL A 289 -0.97 -23.14 -10.97
C VAL A 289 -0.35 -22.22 -9.90
N LEU A 290 -0.93 -21.05 -9.68
CA LEU A 290 -0.50 -20.11 -8.63
C LEU A 290 -0.80 -20.60 -7.21
N SER A 291 -1.66 -21.60 -7.01
CA SER A 291 -1.86 -22.23 -5.70
C SER A 291 -0.65 -23.06 -5.27
N ASN A 292 0.23 -23.46 -6.19
CA ASN A 292 1.42 -24.27 -5.92
C ASN A 292 2.62 -23.42 -5.50
N ASP A 293 3.22 -23.72 -4.36
CA ASP A 293 4.37 -22.99 -3.81
C ASP A 293 5.61 -23.07 -4.69
N ASN A 294 5.88 -24.27 -5.27
CA ASN A 294 7.04 -24.47 -6.11
C ASN A 294 6.93 -23.67 -7.41
N PHE A 295 5.72 -23.53 -7.97
CA PHE A 295 5.48 -22.67 -9.13
C PHE A 295 5.82 -21.20 -8.83
N ARG A 296 5.32 -20.66 -7.71
CA ARG A 296 5.59 -19.26 -7.31
C ARG A 296 7.08 -19.03 -7.00
N LYS A 297 7.73 -19.97 -6.29
CA LYS A 297 9.17 -19.91 -6.03
C LYS A 297 9.97 -19.92 -7.33
N ALA A 298 9.60 -20.79 -8.27
CA ALA A 298 10.23 -20.85 -9.58
C ALA A 298 10.08 -19.54 -10.36
N MET A 299 8.89 -18.93 -10.34
CA MET A 299 8.70 -17.59 -10.92
C MET A 299 9.66 -16.58 -10.30
N SER A 300 9.81 -16.57 -8.98
CA SER A 300 10.68 -15.62 -8.26
C SER A 300 12.16 -15.84 -8.58
N LEU A 301 12.65 -17.09 -8.59
CA LEU A 301 14.04 -17.44 -8.88
C LEU A 301 14.36 -17.35 -10.37
N GLY A 302 13.39 -17.49 -11.24
CA GLY A 302 13.57 -17.45 -12.69
C GLY A 302 13.77 -16.05 -13.26
N ILE A 303 13.45 -14.97 -12.52
CA ILE A 303 13.57 -13.59 -13.00
C ILE A 303 14.96 -13.03 -12.68
N ASP A 304 15.72 -12.67 -13.71
CA ASP A 304 16.88 -11.78 -13.55
C ASP A 304 16.41 -10.36 -13.27
N ARG A 305 16.40 -10.01 -11.98
CA ARG A 305 15.94 -8.69 -11.52
C ARG A 305 16.82 -7.56 -12.00
N THR A 306 18.10 -7.83 -12.27
CA THR A 306 19.03 -6.83 -12.80
C THR A 306 18.66 -6.46 -14.23
N GLU A 307 18.34 -7.46 -15.08
CA GLU A 307 17.85 -7.16 -16.43
C GLU A 307 16.43 -6.55 -16.36
N TRP A 308 15.57 -7.08 -15.50
CA TRP A 308 14.18 -6.63 -15.41
C TRP A 308 14.04 -5.14 -15.06
N VAL A 309 14.86 -4.62 -14.13
CA VAL A 309 14.82 -3.20 -13.76
C VAL A 309 15.37 -2.28 -14.87
N THR A 310 16.07 -2.81 -15.89
CA THR A 310 16.50 -1.99 -17.02
C THR A 310 15.33 -1.45 -17.85
N ALA A 311 14.15 -2.09 -17.74
CA ALA A 311 12.93 -1.60 -18.39
C ALA A 311 12.46 -0.26 -17.80
N THR A 312 12.81 0.04 -16.55
CA THR A 312 12.47 1.31 -15.89
C THR A 312 13.75 1.97 -15.38
N PRO A 313 14.36 2.87 -16.16
CA PRO A 313 15.58 3.55 -15.76
C PRO A 313 15.45 4.19 -14.38
N GLY A 314 16.47 4.01 -13.53
CA GLY A 314 16.49 4.52 -12.16
C GLY A 314 16.01 3.54 -11.10
N TYR A 315 15.35 2.44 -11.46
CA TYR A 315 15.00 1.39 -10.52
C TYR A 315 16.22 0.58 -10.12
N LYS A 316 16.20 0.06 -8.90
CA LYS A 316 17.20 -0.87 -8.37
C LYS A 316 16.55 -2.24 -8.15
N PRO A 317 17.28 -3.35 -8.39
CA PRO A 317 16.75 -4.68 -8.10
C PRO A 317 16.56 -4.87 -6.59
N ALA A 318 15.46 -5.54 -6.21
CA ALA A 318 15.16 -5.87 -4.83
C ALA A 318 15.11 -7.39 -4.62
N TYR A 319 15.70 -7.86 -3.52
CA TYR A 319 15.79 -9.28 -3.15
C TYR A 319 15.08 -9.57 -1.82
N ALA A 320 14.60 -8.53 -1.14
CA ALA A 320 13.86 -8.59 0.12
C ALA A 320 12.75 -7.54 0.11
N ILE A 321 11.74 -7.75 0.93
CA ILE A 321 10.57 -6.85 1.02
C ILE A 321 10.97 -5.48 1.56
N LEU A 322 11.75 -5.45 2.66
CA LEU A 322 12.14 -4.20 3.30
C LEU A 322 13.18 -3.45 2.46
N ASN A 323 13.02 -2.15 2.33
CA ASN A 323 13.95 -1.27 1.62
C ASN A 323 15.15 -0.86 2.51
N ASN A 324 16.11 -0.12 1.94
CA ASN A 324 17.31 0.30 2.66
C ASN A 324 17.05 1.42 3.69
N LEU A 325 15.91 2.09 3.61
CA LEU A 325 15.56 3.22 4.47
C LEU A 325 14.75 2.80 5.70
N TYR A 326 14.56 1.50 5.91
CA TYR A 326 13.94 0.98 7.13
C TYR A 326 14.99 0.85 8.22
N PHE A 327 15.09 1.89 9.08
CA PHE A 327 16.06 1.96 10.18
C PHE A 327 15.44 1.46 11.49
N TYR A 328 16.22 0.74 12.29
CA TYR A 328 15.76 0.22 13.58
C TYR A 328 16.34 1.00 14.78
N ASP A 329 17.40 1.80 14.60
CA ASP A 329 17.99 2.62 15.66
C ASP A 329 18.64 3.90 15.13
N VAL A 330 17.86 4.71 14.43
CA VAL A 330 18.34 5.94 13.76
C VAL A 330 18.98 6.95 14.70
N TYR A 331 18.64 6.94 15.99
CA TYR A 331 19.17 7.91 16.98
C TYR A 331 20.57 7.56 17.45
N ASN A 332 20.89 6.28 17.65
CA ASN A 332 22.20 5.85 18.12
C ASN A 332 23.09 5.44 16.96
N ASP A 333 22.51 4.89 15.88
CA ASP A 333 23.23 4.48 14.69
C ASP A 333 22.43 4.87 13.42
N PRO A 334 22.76 5.98 12.78
CA PRO A 334 22.10 6.41 11.54
C PRO A 334 22.35 5.46 10.36
N THR A 335 23.21 4.45 10.51
CA THR A 335 23.47 3.42 9.51
C THR A 335 22.71 2.11 9.79
N SER A 336 21.87 2.08 10.84
CA SER A 336 21.14 0.91 11.34
C SER A 336 19.98 0.47 10.43
N SER A 337 20.20 0.41 9.11
CA SER A 337 19.21 -0.16 8.19
C SER A 337 18.99 -1.64 8.50
N TYR A 338 17.73 -2.03 8.72
CA TYR A 338 17.38 -3.42 9.00
C TYR A 338 17.88 -4.39 7.92
N ARG A 339 17.77 -4.01 6.64
CA ARG A 339 18.26 -4.83 5.51
C ARG A 339 19.76 -5.15 5.60
N ASN A 340 20.54 -4.27 6.23
CA ASN A 340 21.98 -4.41 6.38
C ASN A 340 22.39 -4.99 7.75
N SER A 341 21.44 -5.38 8.60
CA SER A 341 21.72 -6.09 9.84
C SER A 341 22.24 -7.52 9.53
N ASP A 342 23.05 -8.06 10.41
CA ASP A 342 23.58 -9.42 10.27
C ASP A 342 22.44 -10.46 10.24
N GLU A 343 21.38 -10.27 11.01
CA GLU A 343 20.21 -11.14 11.06
C GLU A 343 19.45 -11.14 9.71
N ALA A 344 19.21 -9.96 9.14
CA ALA A 344 18.54 -9.86 7.85
C ALA A 344 19.39 -10.43 6.70
N MET A 345 20.68 -10.13 6.69
CA MET A 345 21.61 -10.70 5.71
C MET A 345 21.68 -12.23 5.84
N GLN A 346 21.74 -12.75 7.07
CA GLN A 346 21.75 -14.21 7.31
C GLN A 346 20.44 -14.86 6.85
N ALA A 347 19.30 -14.22 7.11
CA ALA A 347 18.00 -14.73 6.66
C ALA A 347 17.92 -14.82 5.13
N ILE A 348 18.43 -13.83 4.42
CA ILE A 348 18.49 -13.82 2.95
C ILE A 348 19.48 -14.87 2.44
N CYS A 349 20.67 -15.00 3.04
CA CYS A 349 21.61 -16.05 2.69
C CYS A 349 21.01 -17.46 2.87
N ASN A 350 20.28 -17.68 3.97
CA ASN A 350 19.57 -18.94 4.20
C ASN A 350 18.48 -19.20 3.15
N LEU A 351 17.71 -18.16 2.81
CA LEU A 351 16.63 -18.25 1.81
C LEU A 351 17.17 -18.69 0.43
N TYR A 352 18.33 -18.18 0.03
CA TYR A 352 18.95 -18.48 -1.26
C TYR A 352 20.00 -19.62 -1.19
N GLY A 353 20.16 -20.28 -0.03
CA GLY A 353 21.10 -21.39 0.13
C GLY A 353 22.57 -21.00 -0.02
N VAL A 354 22.93 -19.74 0.21
CA VAL A 354 24.29 -19.23 0.07
C VAL A 354 25.00 -19.29 1.42
N ALA A 355 26.05 -20.13 1.51
CA ALA A 355 26.86 -20.30 2.70
C ALA A 355 28.13 -19.44 2.66
N TYR A 356 28.67 -19.12 3.85
CA TYR A 356 29.93 -18.41 4.02
C TYR A 356 30.84 -19.07 5.08
N GLY A 357 32.09 -18.69 5.14
CA GLY A 357 33.09 -19.24 6.05
C GLY A 357 33.96 -20.31 5.39
N ASP A 358 34.68 -21.07 6.22
CA ASP A 358 35.66 -22.06 5.76
C ASP A 358 35.03 -23.10 4.81
N GLY A 359 35.69 -23.34 3.69
CA GLY A 359 35.24 -24.32 2.70
C GLY A 359 34.14 -23.82 1.74
N THR A 360 33.74 -22.54 1.82
CA THR A 360 32.77 -21.91 0.92
C THR A 360 33.44 -20.88 0.01
N PRO A 361 32.75 -20.43 -1.07
CA PRO A 361 33.26 -19.37 -1.93
C PRO A 361 33.38 -17.98 -1.26
N TYR A 362 32.70 -17.77 -0.14
CA TYR A 362 32.58 -16.47 0.50
C TYR A 362 33.17 -16.51 1.92
N ALA A 363 34.12 -15.62 2.21
CA ALA A 363 34.77 -15.57 3.51
C ALA A 363 33.86 -15.00 4.61
N THR A 364 32.98 -14.08 4.26
CA THR A 364 32.13 -13.35 5.21
C THR A 364 30.64 -13.42 4.84
N LEU A 365 29.77 -13.20 5.82
CA LEU A 365 28.32 -13.04 5.60
C LEU A 365 28.02 -11.95 4.58
N GLN A 366 28.72 -10.81 4.66
CA GLN A 366 28.55 -9.71 3.73
C GLN A 366 28.92 -10.06 2.29
N ASP A 367 30.00 -10.83 2.08
CA ASP A 367 30.38 -11.26 0.74
C ASP A 367 29.36 -12.24 0.16
N ALA A 368 28.86 -13.16 0.98
CA ALA A 368 27.78 -14.08 0.61
C ALA A 368 26.51 -13.32 0.24
N TYR A 369 26.07 -12.38 1.10
CA TYR A 369 24.89 -11.56 0.84
C TYR A 369 25.02 -10.73 -0.45
N LYS A 370 26.15 -10.08 -0.68
CA LYS A 370 26.41 -9.30 -1.90
C LYS A 370 26.41 -10.13 -3.18
N SER A 371 26.66 -11.44 -3.08
CA SER A 371 26.62 -12.34 -4.23
C SER A 371 25.19 -12.68 -4.69
N ILE A 372 24.20 -12.44 -3.83
CA ILE A 372 22.81 -12.81 -4.09
C ILE A 372 22.19 -11.80 -5.03
N ASN A 373 21.79 -12.28 -6.21
CA ASN A 373 21.05 -11.49 -7.21
C ASN A 373 19.60 -11.97 -7.40
N GLY A 374 19.15 -12.93 -6.58
CA GLY A 374 17.81 -13.49 -6.63
C GLY A 374 17.49 -14.33 -7.87
N TYR A 375 18.48 -14.60 -8.73
CA TYR A 375 18.32 -15.34 -9.97
C TYR A 375 19.02 -16.70 -9.91
N ASN A 376 18.24 -17.76 -10.09
CA ASN A 376 18.74 -19.13 -10.19
C ASN A 376 17.87 -19.93 -11.17
N LEU A 377 18.17 -19.83 -12.45
CA LEU A 377 17.39 -20.49 -13.50
C LEU A 377 17.40 -22.01 -13.39
N THR A 378 18.51 -22.61 -12.93
CA THR A 378 18.61 -24.08 -12.77
C THR A 378 17.62 -24.57 -11.74
N GLU A 379 17.62 -23.98 -10.56
CA GLU A 379 16.67 -24.33 -9.50
C GLU A 379 15.24 -23.98 -9.91
N ALA A 380 15.01 -22.85 -10.58
CA ALA A 380 13.69 -22.48 -11.09
C ALA A 380 13.12 -23.55 -12.05
N LYS A 381 13.95 -24.13 -12.92
CA LYS A 381 13.53 -25.23 -13.81
C LYS A 381 13.16 -26.50 -13.03
N GLU A 382 13.93 -26.85 -12.01
CA GLU A 382 13.64 -27.99 -11.15
C GLU A 382 12.33 -27.80 -10.37
N LEU A 383 12.11 -26.61 -9.82
CA LEU A 383 10.88 -26.26 -9.12
C LEU A 383 9.66 -26.23 -10.06
N MET A 384 9.81 -25.69 -11.28
CA MET A 384 8.74 -25.73 -12.29
C MET A 384 8.35 -27.15 -12.64
N LYS A 385 9.34 -28.04 -12.80
CA LYS A 385 9.06 -29.46 -13.06
C LYS A 385 8.31 -30.09 -11.90
N THR A 386 8.77 -29.89 -10.68
CA THR A 386 8.12 -30.39 -9.47
C THR A 386 6.67 -29.88 -9.35
N ALA A 387 6.48 -28.58 -9.59
CA ALA A 387 5.15 -27.96 -9.57
C ALA A 387 4.21 -28.58 -10.61
N CYS A 388 4.69 -28.83 -11.82
CA CYS A 388 3.89 -29.47 -12.85
C CYS A 388 3.47 -30.89 -12.45
N ASP A 389 4.43 -31.69 -11.96
CA ASP A 389 4.18 -33.06 -11.51
C ASP A 389 3.15 -33.09 -10.35
N GLU A 390 3.26 -32.19 -9.38
CA GLU A 390 2.33 -32.05 -8.25
C GLU A 390 0.92 -31.64 -8.70
N LEU A 391 0.81 -30.62 -9.56
CA LEU A 391 -0.47 -30.13 -10.05
C LEU A 391 -1.19 -31.16 -10.93
N VAL A 392 -0.46 -31.90 -11.77
CA VAL A 392 -1.01 -32.99 -12.57
C VAL A 392 -1.48 -34.14 -11.66
N ALA A 393 -0.69 -34.51 -10.67
CA ALA A 393 -1.07 -35.56 -9.70
C ALA A 393 -2.30 -35.19 -8.88
N ALA A 394 -2.47 -33.89 -8.57
CA ALA A 394 -3.65 -33.36 -7.88
C ALA A 394 -4.88 -33.21 -8.80
N GLY A 395 -4.74 -33.41 -10.11
CA GLY A 395 -5.84 -33.19 -11.08
C GLY A 395 -6.20 -31.72 -11.30
N LEU A 396 -5.29 -30.81 -10.93
CA LEU A 396 -5.51 -29.36 -11.05
C LEU A 396 -4.97 -28.79 -12.38
N TYR A 397 -4.15 -29.55 -13.09
CA TYR A 397 -3.56 -29.14 -14.36
C TYR A 397 -3.39 -30.34 -15.29
N THR A 398 -3.54 -30.12 -16.59
CA THR A 398 -3.22 -31.10 -17.62
C THR A 398 -1.90 -30.75 -18.28
N ALA A 399 -0.92 -31.66 -18.26
CA ALA A 399 0.39 -31.41 -18.83
C ALA A 399 0.32 -30.98 -20.31
N GLY A 400 1.10 -29.93 -20.64
CA GLY A 400 1.17 -29.35 -21.98
C GLY A 400 0.10 -28.32 -22.33
N GLU A 401 -0.89 -28.10 -21.47
CA GLU A 401 -1.85 -27.03 -21.70
C GLU A 401 -1.25 -25.64 -21.46
N ASP A 402 -1.71 -24.67 -22.22
CA ASP A 402 -1.28 -23.28 -22.08
C ASP A 402 -1.85 -22.66 -20.79
N ILE A 403 -1.11 -21.69 -20.25
CA ILE A 403 -1.44 -20.95 -19.04
C ILE A 403 -1.57 -19.48 -19.43
N VAL A 404 -2.67 -18.82 -19.05
CA VAL A 404 -2.88 -17.39 -19.23
C VAL A 404 -3.23 -16.76 -17.89
N ILE A 405 -2.42 -15.82 -17.42
CA ILE A 405 -2.60 -15.17 -16.12
C ILE A 405 -2.70 -13.65 -16.32
N ARG A 406 -3.79 -13.07 -15.84
CA ARG A 406 -4.01 -11.63 -15.86
C ARG A 406 -3.43 -11.00 -14.59
N ILE A 407 -2.67 -9.92 -14.77
CA ILE A 407 -2.03 -9.15 -13.71
C ILE A 407 -2.74 -7.81 -13.58
N GLY A 408 -3.29 -7.48 -12.41
CA GLY A 408 -3.75 -6.13 -12.07
C GLY A 408 -2.53 -5.22 -11.91
N TYR A 409 -2.21 -4.43 -12.94
CA TYR A 409 -0.90 -3.83 -13.06
C TYR A 409 -0.89 -2.35 -12.65
N LYS A 410 -1.78 -1.54 -13.23
CA LYS A 410 -1.73 -0.08 -13.10
C LYS A 410 -3.11 0.57 -13.15
N LYS A 411 -3.33 1.61 -12.35
CA LYS A 411 -4.58 2.41 -12.39
C LYS A 411 -4.71 3.25 -13.67
N GLY A 412 -3.59 3.69 -14.26
CA GLY A 412 -3.59 4.41 -15.54
C GLY A 412 -3.22 3.51 -16.71
N ALA A 413 -3.14 4.06 -17.89
CA ALA A 413 -2.73 3.35 -19.11
C ALA A 413 -1.28 2.82 -18.99
N LEU A 414 -1.03 1.66 -19.59
CA LEU A 414 0.33 1.08 -19.67
C LEU A 414 1.20 1.94 -20.60
N ASP A 415 2.42 2.20 -20.15
CA ASP A 415 3.45 2.87 -20.94
C ASP A 415 4.46 1.88 -21.56
N SER A 416 5.50 2.40 -22.22
CA SER A 416 6.54 1.59 -22.85
C SER A 416 7.35 0.78 -21.86
N SER A 417 7.59 1.32 -20.67
CA SER A 417 8.32 0.67 -19.59
C SER A 417 7.52 -0.50 -19.02
N ASP A 418 6.23 -0.29 -18.74
CA ASP A 418 5.32 -1.34 -18.25
C ASP A 418 5.27 -2.51 -19.23
N ASN A 419 5.10 -2.21 -20.52
CA ASN A 419 5.06 -3.23 -21.57
C ASN A 419 6.39 -4.02 -21.65
N LYS A 420 7.52 -3.33 -21.51
CA LYS A 420 8.84 -3.98 -21.49
C LYS A 420 9.05 -4.86 -20.27
N GLN A 421 8.58 -4.43 -19.10
CA GLN A 421 8.62 -5.24 -17.88
C GLN A 421 7.82 -6.54 -18.03
N ILE A 422 6.64 -6.48 -18.62
CA ILE A 422 5.82 -7.67 -18.89
C ILE A 422 6.43 -8.57 -19.96
N GLU A 423 7.04 -8.02 -20.99
CA GLU A 423 7.81 -8.81 -21.97
C GLU A 423 8.92 -9.60 -21.30
N LEU A 424 9.70 -8.95 -20.44
CA LEU A 424 10.79 -9.60 -19.69
C LEU A 424 10.25 -10.66 -18.72
N PHE A 425 9.14 -10.37 -18.04
CA PHE A 425 8.51 -11.34 -17.14
C PHE A 425 8.06 -12.61 -17.90
N ASN A 426 7.40 -12.43 -19.06
CA ASN A 426 7.06 -13.55 -19.93
C ASN A 426 8.29 -14.34 -20.42
N LYS A 427 9.35 -13.64 -20.82
CA LYS A 427 10.63 -14.26 -21.21
C LYS A 427 11.16 -15.18 -20.11
N TYR A 428 11.22 -14.69 -18.89
CA TYR A 428 11.82 -15.41 -17.77
C TYR A 428 10.97 -16.57 -17.27
N VAL A 429 9.66 -16.40 -17.15
CA VAL A 429 8.79 -17.48 -16.68
C VAL A 429 8.76 -18.65 -17.65
N ASN A 430 8.77 -18.37 -18.97
CA ASN A 430 8.84 -19.43 -19.97
C ASN A 430 10.23 -20.09 -20.02
N ALA A 431 11.32 -19.37 -19.78
CA ALA A 431 12.66 -19.95 -19.64
C ALA A 431 12.75 -20.91 -18.43
N ALA A 432 12.11 -20.56 -17.31
CA ALA A 432 12.00 -21.43 -16.14
C ALA A 432 11.11 -22.66 -16.41
N ALA A 433 10.02 -22.50 -17.17
CA ALA A 433 9.10 -23.57 -17.50
C ALA A 433 9.59 -24.52 -18.60
N GLU A 434 10.71 -24.21 -19.29
CA GLU A 434 11.26 -25.04 -20.36
C GLU A 434 11.57 -26.47 -19.89
N GLY A 435 10.92 -27.45 -20.50
CA GLY A 435 11.09 -28.88 -20.16
C GLY A 435 10.37 -29.34 -18.89
N SER A 436 9.59 -28.49 -18.24
CA SER A 436 8.89 -28.82 -16.99
C SER A 436 7.62 -29.67 -17.18
N GLY A 437 7.04 -29.64 -18.37
CA GLY A 437 5.72 -30.23 -18.67
C GLY A 437 4.60 -29.19 -18.71
N PHE A 438 4.83 -27.96 -18.35
CA PHE A 438 3.89 -26.85 -18.60
C PHE A 438 3.88 -26.49 -20.09
N GLY A 439 2.70 -26.05 -20.59
CA GLY A 439 2.59 -25.40 -21.88
C GLY A 439 3.11 -23.96 -21.84
N LYS A 440 2.77 -23.16 -22.85
CA LYS A 440 3.17 -21.76 -22.91
C LYS A 440 2.52 -20.97 -21.77
N ILE A 441 3.32 -20.19 -21.03
CA ILE A 441 2.84 -19.28 -20.00
C ILE A 441 2.74 -17.87 -20.58
N THR A 442 1.56 -17.26 -20.50
CA THR A 442 1.32 -15.90 -20.95
C THR A 442 0.83 -15.05 -19.78
N LEU A 443 1.64 -14.06 -19.39
CA LEU A 443 1.30 -13.07 -18.39
C LEU A 443 0.80 -11.81 -19.11
N THR A 444 -0.41 -11.36 -18.77
CA THR A 444 -1.05 -10.21 -19.43
C THR A 444 -1.29 -9.12 -18.41
N ALA A 445 -0.63 -7.98 -18.60
CA ALA A 445 -0.91 -6.80 -17.78
C ALA A 445 -2.27 -6.20 -18.13
N VAL A 446 -3.02 -5.81 -17.11
CA VAL A 446 -4.29 -5.08 -17.24
C VAL A 446 -4.10 -3.71 -16.63
N ASP A 447 -4.46 -2.69 -17.40
CA ASP A 447 -4.44 -1.29 -17.02
C ASP A 447 -5.83 -0.77 -16.60
N ASN A 448 -5.85 0.49 -16.14
CA ASN A 448 -7.09 1.16 -15.72
C ASN A 448 -7.88 0.36 -14.67
N ILE A 449 -7.17 -0.36 -13.82
CA ILE A 449 -7.76 -1.12 -12.70
C ILE A 449 -8.25 -0.18 -11.59
N ASN A 450 -9.21 -0.61 -10.79
CA ASN A 450 -9.74 0.19 -9.69
C ASN A 450 -8.72 0.27 -8.54
N ASP A 451 -8.30 -0.88 -8.04
CA ASP A 451 -7.32 -0.95 -6.95
C ASP A 451 -6.46 -2.21 -7.07
N ARG A 452 -5.13 -2.01 -7.05
CA ARG A 452 -4.17 -3.10 -7.26
C ARG A 452 -4.11 -4.12 -6.13
N TYR A 453 -4.60 -3.77 -4.93
CA TYR A 453 -4.59 -4.65 -3.76
C TYR A 453 -5.96 -5.33 -3.60
N SER A 454 -7.01 -4.56 -3.44
CA SER A 454 -8.36 -5.07 -3.21
C SER A 454 -8.87 -5.91 -4.38
N ASP A 455 -8.55 -5.54 -5.63
CA ASP A 455 -8.97 -6.30 -6.80
C ASP A 455 -8.37 -7.72 -6.83
N VAL A 456 -7.13 -7.91 -6.33
CA VAL A 456 -6.55 -9.25 -6.19
C VAL A 456 -7.22 -10.04 -5.07
N VAL A 457 -7.48 -9.40 -3.93
CA VAL A 457 -8.21 -10.04 -2.81
C VAL A 457 -9.62 -10.46 -3.23
N LYS A 458 -10.31 -9.62 -3.99
CA LYS A 458 -11.64 -9.93 -4.55
C LYS A 458 -11.62 -11.02 -5.61
N GLY A 459 -10.47 -11.35 -6.21
CA GLY A 459 -10.35 -12.33 -7.27
C GLY A 459 -10.59 -11.78 -8.68
N GLU A 460 -10.44 -10.47 -8.89
CA GLU A 460 -10.48 -9.87 -10.22
C GLU A 460 -9.21 -10.17 -11.03
N TYR A 461 -8.07 -10.26 -10.33
CA TYR A 461 -6.77 -10.59 -10.91
C TYR A 461 -6.05 -11.64 -10.08
N ALA A 462 -5.38 -12.55 -10.78
CA ALA A 462 -4.59 -13.61 -10.15
C ALA A 462 -3.25 -13.12 -9.58
N ILE A 463 -2.73 -12.05 -10.13
CA ILE A 463 -1.51 -11.37 -9.68
C ILE A 463 -1.76 -9.87 -9.61
N GLY A 464 -1.24 -9.22 -8.58
CA GLY A 464 -1.15 -7.76 -8.49
C GLY A 464 0.29 -7.29 -8.56
N PHE A 465 0.50 -6.05 -9.00
CA PHE A 465 1.80 -5.39 -8.98
C PHE A 465 1.68 -4.09 -8.18
N GLY A 466 2.39 -4.01 -7.06
CA GLY A 466 2.26 -2.89 -6.14
C GLY A 466 3.47 -2.72 -5.24
N ALA A 467 3.38 -1.72 -4.37
CA ALA A 467 4.44 -1.36 -3.44
C ALA A 467 4.07 -1.68 -2.01
N TRP A 468 5.08 -1.97 -1.21
CA TRP A 468 5.00 -2.09 0.23
C TRP A 468 6.19 -1.38 0.88
N GLY A 469 5.92 -0.58 1.93
CA GLY A 469 6.93 0.14 2.69
C GLY A 469 6.48 0.48 4.10
#